data_2d35eaca495be33436b5607bb39292d1
#
_entry.id   2d35eaca495be33436b5607bb39292d1
#
_cell.length_a   1.000
_cell.length_b   1.000
_cell.length_c   1.000
_cell.angle_alpha   90.00
_cell.angle_beta   90.00
_cell.angle_gamma   90.00
#
_symmetry.space_group_name_H-M   'P 1'
#
loop_
_entity.id
_entity.type
_entity.pdbx_description
1 polymer ?
#
loop_
_entity_poly.entity_id
_entity_poly.type
_entity_poly.pdbx_seq_one_letter_code
_entity_poly.pdbx_strand_id
1 'polypeptide(L)'
;MPTLDVSELNIIISVLGAFTVLFGIISVKIKQKWYLGEALPAVLAGIILGPIAAKFVDAERWGSAVEDQVGDITLGMCRVVIGVQLVMAGYQLPAKYPWHRWKDMALLLIPVMTIMWLCTTGCIMLMIPKLTTLSAMVIGSLVTSTDPVLSQAIAKGPFADKYVPRALREIISAEAGSNDGFGFPFLLLATFLIRHADDPTFKPGASESNVAHRLMVRAGDVGRLGGGTGKAMELWLVEGWLYFILLGAVVGGVLGYASLHAVRLSLRRKWIDSESLLLYPTALGLFTIGVTGLAGLDDLLACFCAGAALNWNGEYLAETLKRHDEVNSCIDVLLNFGGFMYIGAVFPWNQFNQPDLTGITVGRLLVLGFLVLLLRRIPAMMVMYKLMPNTVKTWKEALFMGYFGPIGIGAVFYVEHTKHLFPHLEDATTHEEEDLLRAMVPVVYFLVLFSIVVHGLSIPALDLIYRWRNIQPITEDQPVVIRQLSSSDALPNNAYVDARRRSVVVNNRFSRAPDQGLDLEILNRRLGQHERWVGQQGDEVEKRISSHSLDSVDLEKQAAKQQFGGEQEQRPGEDENHGRQGSLKWGEVRRPGVGVGYGPGPRKV
;
A
#
# COMPACT_ATOMS: atom_id res chain seq x y z
N MET A 1 -20.49 37.06 -10.18
CA MET A 1 -20.19 35.82 -9.42
C MET A 1 -20.67 34.65 -10.26
N PRO A 2 -19.97 33.53 -10.31
CA PRO A 2 -20.48 32.36 -11.02
C PRO A 2 -21.76 31.86 -10.34
N THR A 3 -22.68 31.33 -11.13
CA THR A 3 -23.97 30.81 -10.66
C THR A 3 -23.89 29.42 -10.01
N LEU A 4 -22.71 28.76 -10.10
CA LEU A 4 -22.43 27.48 -9.46
C LEU A 4 -21.58 27.70 -8.22
N ASP A 5 -22.00 27.07 -7.12
CA ASP A 5 -21.24 27.10 -5.87
C ASP A 5 -19.91 26.34 -6.00
N VAL A 6 -18.87 26.90 -5.39
CA VAL A 6 -17.58 26.20 -5.23
C VAL A 6 -17.73 25.20 -4.09
N SER A 7 -17.91 23.91 -4.42
CA SER A 7 -18.00 22.86 -3.41
C SER A 7 -16.62 22.49 -2.85
N GLU A 8 -16.56 22.09 -1.59
CA GLU A 8 -15.35 21.56 -0.94
C GLU A 8 -14.79 20.37 -1.73
N LEU A 9 -15.66 19.56 -2.35
CA LEU A 9 -15.25 18.46 -3.23
C LEU A 9 -14.41 18.95 -4.43
N ASN A 10 -14.80 20.08 -5.05
CA ASN A 10 -14.03 20.65 -6.16
C ASN A 10 -12.65 21.09 -5.72
N ILE A 11 -12.51 21.63 -4.51
CA ILE A 11 -11.23 22.01 -3.93
C ILE A 11 -10.35 20.78 -3.73
N ILE A 12 -10.88 19.72 -3.10
CA ILE A 12 -10.13 18.49 -2.83
C ILE A 12 -9.64 17.83 -4.13
N ILE A 13 -10.54 17.68 -5.12
CA ILE A 13 -10.19 17.08 -6.40
C ILE A 13 -9.13 17.93 -7.13
N SER A 14 -9.26 19.26 -7.11
CA SER A 14 -8.29 20.16 -7.73
C SER A 14 -6.93 20.07 -7.08
N VAL A 15 -6.87 20.04 -5.76
CA VAL A 15 -5.63 19.93 -4.98
C VAL A 15 -4.95 18.57 -5.23
N LEU A 16 -5.70 17.47 -5.13
CA LEU A 16 -5.16 16.13 -5.37
C LEU A 16 -4.69 15.97 -6.82
N GLY A 17 -5.48 16.45 -7.77
CA GLY A 17 -5.13 16.42 -9.19
C GLY A 17 -3.88 17.25 -9.50
N ALA A 18 -3.82 18.48 -9.01
CA ALA A 18 -2.66 19.35 -9.19
C ALA A 18 -1.39 18.74 -8.57
N PHE A 19 -1.48 18.21 -7.35
CA PHE A 19 -0.36 17.54 -6.69
C PHE A 19 0.12 16.34 -7.50
N THR A 20 -0.80 15.47 -7.95
CA THR A 20 -0.47 14.29 -8.75
C THR A 20 0.22 14.65 -10.05
N VAL A 21 -0.27 15.69 -10.75
CA VAL A 21 0.35 16.20 -11.99
C VAL A 21 1.75 16.76 -11.73
N LEU A 22 1.89 17.64 -10.74
CA LEU A 22 3.17 18.27 -10.41
C LEU A 22 4.20 17.25 -9.93
N PHE A 23 3.80 16.34 -9.05
CA PHE A 23 4.67 15.26 -8.59
C PHE A 23 5.06 14.33 -9.76
N GLY A 24 4.12 13.99 -10.64
CA GLY A 24 4.35 13.15 -11.82
C GLY A 24 5.44 13.69 -12.72
N ILE A 25 5.44 15.01 -13.01
CA ILE A 25 6.43 15.68 -13.86
C ILE A 25 7.86 15.52 -13.30
N ILE A 26 8.03 15.53 -11.98
CA ILE A 26 9.36 15.45 -11.32
C ILE A 26 9.60 14.12 -10.58
N SER A 27 8.70 13.15 -10.73
CA SER A 27 8.71 11.87 -9.97
C SER A 27 10.02 11.10 -10.10
N VAL A 28 10.63 11.07 -11.28
CA VAL A 28 11.93 10.41 -11.50
C VAL A 28 13.03 11.06 -10.66
N LYS A 29 13.06 12.40 -10.57
CA LYS A 29 14.03 13.09 -9.71
C LYS A 29 13.80 12.78 -8.24
N ILE A 30 12.54 12.81 -7.80
CA ILE A 30 12.16 12.57 -6.40
C ILE A 30 12.50 11.13 -6.02
N LYS A 31 11.99 10.13 -6.77
CA LYS A 31 12.11 8.72 -6.40
C LYS A 31 13.49 8.12 -6.69
N GLN A 32 14.11 8.47 -7.83
CA GLN A 32 15.36 7.82 -8.26
C GLN A 32 16.62 8.60 -7.91
N LYS A 33 16.57 9.93 -7.90
CA LYS A 33 17.74 10.76 -7.59
C LYS A 33 17.83 11.11 -6.12
N TRP A 34 16.70 11.45 -5.50
CA TRP A 34 16.64 11.84 -4.09
C TRP A 34 16.23 10.70 -3.17
N TYR A 35 15.76 9.57 -3.72
CA TYR A 35 15.25 8.41 -2.97
C TYR A 35 14.15 8.78 -1.96
N LEU A 36 13.39 9.81 -2.25
CA LEU A 36 12.32 10.29 -1.39
C LEU A 36 11.04 9.49 -1.67
N GLY A 37 10.43 8.96 -0.62
CA GLY A 37 9.14 8.28 -0.69
C GLY A 37 7.98 9.25 -0.97
N GLU A 38 6.82 8.73 -1.23
CA GLU A 38 5.62 9.50 -1.61
C GLU A 38 4.96 10.21 -0.43
N ALA A 39 5.02 9.60 0.75
CA ALA A 39 4.32 10.06 1.95
C ALA A 39 4.75 11.46 2.42
N LEU A 40 6.05 11.72 2.49
CA LEU A 40 6.56 13.01 2.98
C LEU A 40 6.14 14.19 2.10
N PRO A 41 6.30 14.17 0.75
CA PRO A 41 5.80 15.24 -0.10
C PRO A 41 4.27 15.42 -0.01
N ALA A 42 3.50 14.32 0.11
CA ALA A 42 2.05 14.37 0.21
C ALA A 42 1.59 15.01 1.54
N VAL A 43 2.18 14.61 2.67
CA VAL A 43 1.90 15.23 3.97
C VAL A 43 2.26 16.71 3.96
N LEU A 44 3.42 17.08 3.42
CA LEU A 44 3.82 18.49 3.32
C LEU A 44 2.84 19.29 2.47
N ALA A 45 2.35 18.75 1.36
CA ALA A 45 1.31 19.39 0.56
C ALA A 45 0.02 19.55 1.37
N GLY A 46 -0.40 18.54 2.13
CA GLY A 46 -1.56 18.61 3.02
C GLY A 46 -1.41 19.69 4.11
N ILE A 47 -0.24 19.81 4.72
CA ILE A 47 0.05 20.86 5.72
C ILE A 47 0.01 22.26 5.08
N ILE A 48 0.67 22.43 3.91
CA ILE A 48 0.74 23.74 3.22
C ILE A 48 -0.65 24.18 2.74
N LEU A 49 -1.45 23.25 2.23
CA LEU A 49 -2.79 23.54 1.72
C LEU A 49 -3.88 23.43 2.79
N GLY A 50 -3.52 22.94 3.96
CA GLY A 50 -4.40 22.74 5.11
C GLY A 50 -4.74 24.02 5.89
N PRO A 51 -5.45 23.86 7.02
CA PRO A 51 -6.04 24.97 7.77
C PRO A 51 -5.02 25.95 8.37
N ILE A 52 -3.78 25.52 8.63
CA ILE A 52 -2.76 26.40 9.24
C ILE A 52 -2.05 27.34 8.26
N ALA A 53 -2.06 27.04 6.97
CA ALA A 53 -1.35 27.86 5.97
C ALA A 53 -2.30 28.40 4.91
N ALA A 54 -2.52 27.70 3.80
CA ALA A 54 -3.31 28.21 2.68
C ALA A 54 -4.83 28.13 2.88
N LYS A 55 -5.32 27.31 3.81
CA LYS A 55 -6.75 27.11 4.14
C LYS A 55 -7.62 26.67 2.97
N PHE A 56 -7.03 25.96 2.01
CA PHE A 56 -7.79 25.37 0.90
C PHE A 56 -8.46 24.07 1.32
N VAL A 57 -7.74 23.17 1.98
CA VAL A 57 -8.23 21.89 2.45
C VAL A 57 -8.47 21.98 3.94
N ASP A 58 -9.74 22.12 4.31
CA ASP A 58 -10.15 22.26 5.71
C ASP A 58 -11.25 21.23 6.01
N ALA A 59 -10.87 20.18 6.73
CA ALA A 59 -11.78 19.06 7.02
C ALA A 59 -12.95 19.49 7.92
N GLU A 60 -12.80 20.54 8.72
CA GLU A 60 -13.90 21.05 9.56
C GLU A 60 -15.07 21.63 8.74
N ARG A 61 -14.84 21.94 7.46
CA ARG A 61 -15.90 22.39 6.53
C ARG A 61 -16.62 21.23 5.86
N TRP A 62 -16.17 19.99 6.04
CA TRP A 62 -16.74 18.83 5.38
C TRP A 62 -17.89 18.27 6.22
N GLY A 63 -19.07 18.38 5.71
CA GLY A 63 -20.23 17.76 6.29
C GLY A 63 -21.21 18.70 7.00
N SER A 64 -22.21 18.11 7.62
CA SER A 64 -23.19 18.80 8.45
C SER A 64 -22.63 18.98 9.87
N ALA A 65 -23.17 19.90 10.64
CA ALA A 65 -22.77 20.23 12.01
C ALA A 65 -22.93 19.06 13.03
N VAL A 66 -22.59 17.82 12.64
CA VAL A 66 -22.58 16.67 13.52
C VAL A 66 -21.22 16.58 14.17
N GLU A 67 -21.20 16.53 15.47
CA GLU A 67 -20.00 16.34 16.30
C GLU A 67 -19.29 15.04 15.88
N ASP A 68 -17.94 15.03 15.86
CA ASP A 68 -17.07 13.92 15.46
C ASP A 68 -17.12 13.43 14.00
N GLN A 69 -17.86 14.07 13.10
CA GLN A 69 -17.94 13.65 11.70
C GLN A 69 -16.57 13.57 10.98
N VAL A 70 -15.64 14.46 11.34
CA VAL A 70 -14.28 14.44 10.79
C VAL A 70 -13.54 13.16 11.23
N GLY A 71 -13.75 12.72 12.47
CA GLY A 71 -13.22 11.44 12.98
C GLY A 71 -13.73 10.24 12.19
N ASP A 72 -15.03 10.18 11.94
CA ASP A 72 -15.65 9.10 11.15
C ASP A 72 -15.15 9.06 9.71
N ILE A 73 -15.03 10.23 9.06
CA ILE A 73 -14.46 10.36 7.71
C ILE A 73 -13.00 9.89 7.72
N THR A 74 -12.23 10.31 8.72
CA THR A 74 -10.82 9.91 8.88
C THR A 74 -10.69 8.40 9.06
N LEU A 75 -11.51 7.80 9.93
CA LEU A 75 -11.54 6.36 10.17
C LEU A 75 -11.88 5.59 8.88
N GLY A 76 -12.96 5.99 8.19
CA GLY A 76 -13.40 5.37 6.95
C GLY A 76 -12.34 5.46 5.84
N MET A 77 -11.72 6.62 5.68
CA MET A 77 -10.67 6.84 4.71
C MET A 77 -9.42 6.00 5.01
N CYS A 78 -8.95 5.99 6.26
CA CYS A 78 -7.82 5.16 6.68
C CYS A 78 -8.09 3.68 6.42
N ARG A 79 -9.28 3.16 6.76
CA ARG A 79 -9.68 1.77 6.51
C ARG A 79 -9.57 1.40 5.04
N VAL A 80 -10.10 2.23 4.13
CA VAL A 80 -10.07 1.97 2.69
C VAL A 80 -8.63 2.00 2.17
N VAL A 81 -7.87 3.03 2.53
CA VAL A 81 -6.47 3.17 2.07
C VAL A 81 -5.62 2.00 2.54
N ILE A 82 -5.64 1.71 3.85
CA ILE A 82 -4.81 0.65 4.42
C ILE A 82 -5.29 -0.73 3.91
N GLY A 83 -6.58 -1.03 3.95
CA GLY A 83 -7.08 -2.35 3.60
C GLY A 83 -6.79 -2.76 2.15
N VAL A 84 -6.94 -1.84 1.19
CA VAL A 84 -6.54 -2.10 -0.21
C VAL A 84 -5.03 -2.37 -0.30
N GLN A 85 -4.21 -1.57 0.38
CA GLN A 85 -2.75 -1.75 0.39
C GLN A 85 -2.32 -3.03 1.09
N LEU A 86 -3.03 -3.49 2.12
CA LEU A 86 -2.74 -4.75 2.80
C LEU A 86 -3.02 -5.97 1.91
N VAL A 87 -4.08 -5.95 1.09
CA VAL A 87 -4.28 -7.00 0.07
C VAL A 87 -3.13 -6.99 -0.93
N MET A 88 -2.70 -5.80 -1.38
CA MET A 88 -1.57 -5.68 -2.29
C MET A 88 -0.27 -6.19 -1.65
N ALA A 89 0.01 -5.84 -0.40
CA ALA A 89 1.17 -6.33 0.33
C ALA A 89 1.14 -7.85 0.48
N GLY A 90 -0.04 -8.44 0.75
CA GLY A 90 -0.23 -9.87 0.92
C GLY A 90 0.06 -10.67 -0.35
N TYR A 91 -0.54 -10.31 -1.50
CA TYR A 91 -0.35 -11.09 -2.73
C TYR A 91 1.05 -10.91 -3.37
N GLN A 92 1.73 -9.82 -3.05
CA GLN A 92 3.09 -9.57 -3.55
C GLN A 92 4.17 -10.39 -2.83
N LEU A 93 3.84 -11.03 -1.70
CA LEU A 93 4.75 -11.96 -1.02
C LEU A 93 4.92 -13.25 -1.83
N PRO A 94 6.05 -13.96 -1.66
CA PRO A 94 6.24 -15.28 -2.25
C PRO A 94 5.13 -16.27 -1.87
N ALA A 95 4.90 -17.28 -2.72
CA ALA A 95 3.91 -18.32 -2.47
C ALA A 95 4.07 -18.95 -1.08
N LYS A 96 2.96 -19.10 -0.35
CA LYS A 96 2.92 -19.68 1.00
C LYS A 96 3.85 -19.00 2.01
N TYR A 97 4.20 -17.73 1.81
CA TYR A 97 5.17 -17.03 2.66
C TYR A 97 4.79 -17.06 4.15
N PRO A 98 3.54 -16.73 4.57
CA PRO A 98 3.14 -16.82 5.98
C PRO A 98 3.32 -18.22 6.57
N TRP A 99 3.12 -19.28 5.79
CA TRP A 99 3.32 -20.65 6.22
C TRP A 99 4.81 -21.03 6.35
N HIS A 100 5.63 -20.64 5.39
CA HIS A 100 7.07 -20.97 5.42
C HIS A 100 7.83 -20.16 6.47
N ARG A 101 7.36 -18.94 6.79
CA ARG A 101 8.00 -18.01 7.74
C ARG A 101 7.16 -17.76 8.99
N TRP A 102 6.24 -18.69 9.33
CA TRP A 102 5.31 -18.52 10.45
C TRP A 102 6.03 -18.26 11.80
N LYS A 103 7.20 -18.89 12.03
CA LYS A 103 7.99 -18.67 13.25
C LYS A 103 8.54 -17.26 13.34
N ASP A 104 9.12 -16.78 12.26
CA ASP A 104 9.67 -15.43 12.19
C ASP A 104 8.56 -14.39 12.33
N MET A 105 7.43 -14.59 11.67
CA MET A 105 6.24 -13.73 11.82
C MET A 105 5.66 -13.76 13.23
N ALA A 106 5.51 -14.93 13.84
CA ALA A 106 5.02 -15.05 15.22
C ALA A 106 5.95 -14.35 16.22
N LEU A 107 7.29 -14.44 16.03
CA LEU A 107 8.25 -13.70 16.85
C LEU A 107 8.12 -12.19 16.68
N LEU A 108 7.85 -11.71 15.48
CA LEU A 108 7.66 -10.27 15.23
C LEU A 108 6.33 -9.77 15.78
N LEU A 109 5.23 -10.51 15.56
CA LEU A 109 3.88 -10.08 15.91
C LEU A 109 3.56 -10.23 17.41
N ILE A 110 4.19 -11.15 18.13
CA ILE A 110 3.90 -11.37 19.55
C ILE A 110 5.00 -10.78 20.43
N PRO A 111 6.20 -11.39 20.61
CA PRO A 111 7.16 -10.85 21.57
C PRO A 111 7.79 -9.52 21.15
N VAL A 112 8.10 -9.32 19.85
CA VAL A 112 8.66 -8.04 19.42
C VAL A 112 7.65 -6.91 19.58
N MET A 113 6.40 -7.08 19.12
CA MET A 113 5.34 -6.07 19.33
C MET A 113 5.06 -5.83 20.81
N THR A 114 5.07 -6.87 21.65
CA THR A 114 4.90 -6.69 23.11
C THR A 114 6.00 -5.80 23.72
N ILE A 115 7.26 -6.06 23.38
CA ILE A 115 8.38 -5.22 23.83
C ILE A 115 8.24 -3.79 23.29
N MET A 116 7.88 -3.63 22.00
CA MET A 116 7.64 -2.33 21.39
C MET A 116 6.55 -1.56 22.12
N TRP A 117 5.44 -2.20 22.41
CA TRP A 117 4.33 -1.63 23.16
C TRP A 117 4.74 -1.16 24.56
N LEU A 118 5.39 -2.02 25.35
CA LEU A 118 5.83 -1.68 26.70
C LEU A 118 6.91 -0.58 26.73
N CYS A 119 7.86 -0.61 25.79
CA CYS A 119 8.85 0.46 25.67
C CYS A 119 8.21 1.79 25.30
N THR A 120 7.25 1.79 24.38
CA THR A 120 6.51 3.01 23.99
C THR A 120 5.69 3.54 25.16
N THR A 121 5.00 2.67 25.90
CA THR A 121 4.28 3.03 27.13
C THR A 121 5.21 3.72 28.12
N GLY A 122 6.39 3.14 28.37
CA GLY A 122 7.38 3.75 29.25
C GLY A 122 7.85 5.13 28.78
N CYS A 123 8.07 5.31 27.47
CA CYS A 123 8.42 6.62 26.91
C CYS A 123 7.30 7.66 27.10
N ILE A 124 6.03 7.25 26.88
CA ILE A 124 4.86 8.11 27.06
C ILE A 124 4.72 8.53 28.54
N MET A 125 4.80 7.57 29.47
CA MET A 125 4.74 7.86 30.90
C MET A 125 5.84 8.82 31.38
N LEU A 126 7.04 8.72 30.78
CA LEU A 126 8.15 9.61 31.11
C LEU A 126 7.90 11.05 30.64
N MET A 127 7.24 11.21 29.50
CA MET A 127 7.09 12.54 28.85
C MET A 127 5.76 13.22 29.16
N ILE A 128 4.68 12.47 29.38
CA ILE A 128 3.34 13.01 29.61
C ILE A 128 2.92 12.76 31.06
N PRO A 129 3.01 13.77 31.95
CA PRO A 129 2.97 13.53 33.41
C PRO A 129 1.58 13.24 33.98
N LYS A 130 0.50 13.56 33.27
CA LYS A 130 -0.88 13.36 33.77
C LYS A 130 -1.44 11.97 33.47
N LEU A 131 -0.80 11.20 32.60
CA LEU A 131 -1.30 9.89 32.18
C LEU A 131 -1.05 8.81 33.25
N THR A 132 -2.06 7.98 33.47
CA THR A 132 -1.91 6.73 34.22
C THR A 132 -1.17 5.68 33.37
N THR A 133 -0.73 4.61 33.99
CA THR A 133 -0.06 3.50 33.28
C THR A 133 -0.98 2.89 32.21
N LEU A 134 -2.26 2.66 32.55
CA LEU A 134 -3.22 2.07 31.60
C LEU A 134 -3.51 3.02 30.43
N SER A 135 -3.70 4.31 30.69
CA SER A 135 -3.86 5.32 29.64
C SER A 135 -2.63 5.40 28.73
N ALA A 136 -1.43 5.34 29.29
CA ALA A 136 -0.19 5.29 28.51
C ALA A 136 -0.06 3.98 27.71
N MET A 137 -0.56 2.84 28.23
CA MET A 137 -0.63 1.56 27.51
C MET A 137 -1.61 1.63 26.33
N VAL A 138 -2.77 2.28 26.48
CA VAL A 138 -3.68 2.53 25.36
C VAL A 138 -2.97 3.34 24.28
N ILE A 139 -2.43 4.52 24.61
CA ILE A 139 -1.74 5.36 23.61
C ILE A 139 -0.53 4.64 22.99
N GLY A 140 0.22 3.88 23.79
CA GLY A 140 1.35 3.08 23.31
C GLY A 140 0.95 2.02 22.29
N SER A 141 -0.23 1.39 22.48
CA SER A 141 -0.74 0.38 21.52
C SER A 141 -1.09 0.98 20.17
N LEU A 142 -1.59 2.22 20.12
CA LEU A 142 -1.99 2.90 18.89
C LEU A 142 -0.81 3.14 17.92
N VAL A 143 0.40 3.18 18.44
CA VAL A 143 1.62 3.42 17.67
C VAL A 143 2.57 2.21 17.64
N THR A 144 2.09 1.03 18.03
CA THR A 144 2.92 -0.19 18.05
C THR A 144 3.11 -0.79 16.68
N SER A 145 2.09 -0.77 15.82
CA SER A 145 2.18 -1.24 14.44
C SER A 145 3.18 -0.43 13.60
N THR A 146 3.64 -1.01 12.50
CA THR A 146 4.54 -0.35 11.56
C THR A 146 3.85 -0.16 10.22
N ASP A 147 3.83 1.06 9.74
CA ASP A 147 3.14 1.49 8.53
C ASP A 147 3.67 0.76 7.27
N PRO A 148 2.80 0.08 6.50
CA PRO A 148 3.19 -0.63 5.30
C PRO A 148 3.67 0.30 4.17
N VAL A 149 3.12 1.51 4.05
CA VAL A 149 3.45 2.47 2.99
C VAL A 149 4.88 2.99 3.16
N LEU A 150 5.19 3.51 4.35
CA LEU A 150 6.53 3.99 4.66
C LEU A 150 7.54 2.84 4.63
N SER A 151 7.15 1.64 5.06
CA SER A 151 7.97 0.43 5.00
C SER A 151 8.24 -0.02 3.55
N GLN A 152 7.33 0.20 2.62
CA GLN A 152 7.55 -0.11 1.20
C GLN A 152 8.68 0.73 0.60
N ALA A 153 8.81 2.01 0.96
CA ALA A 153 9.93 2.84 0.49
C ALA A 153 11.29 2.26 0.91
N ILE A 154 11.32 1.53 2.04
CA ILE A 154 12.51 0.88 2.60
C ILE A 154 12.72 -0.52 2.02
N ALA A 155 11.63 -1.25 1.78
CA ALA A 155 11.65 -2.64 1.32
C ALA A 155 11.61 -2.78 -0.21
N LYS A 156 11.04 -1.80 -0.89
CA LYS A 156 10.86 -1.76 -2.36
C LYS A 156 11.37 -0.42 -2.87
N GLY A 157 12.34 -0.41 -3.72
CA GLY A 157 12.83 0.82 -4.30
C GLY A 157 14.30 0.74 -4.65
N PRO A 158 14.84 1.74 -5.38
CA PRO A 158 16.20 1.67 -5.91
C PRO A 158 17.29 1.55 -4.84
N PHE A 159 17.06 2.09 -3.63
CA PHE A 159 17.98 1.93 -2.50
C PHE A 159 17.94 0.49 -1.95
N ALA A 160 16.74 -0.01 -1.68
CA ALA A 160 16.53 -1.36 -1.16
C ALA A 160 17.08 -2.43 -2.11
N ASP A 161 16.85 -2.25 -3.41
CA ASP A 161 17.38 -3.16 -4.44
C ASP A 161 18.89 -3.29 -4.45
N LYS A 162 19.59 -2.22 -4.06
CA LYS A 162 21.05 -2.19 -4.03
C LYS A 162 21.64 -2.71 -2.73
N TYR A 163 21.02 -2.41 -1.60
CA TYR A 163 21.68 -2.51 -0.31
C TYR A 163 20.98 -3.38 0.74
N VAL A 164 19.71 -3.78 0.50
CA VAL A 164 18.94 -4.56 1.47
C VAL A 164 18.72 -5.99 0.97
N PRO A 165 19.13 -7.04 1.70
CA PRO A 165 18.93 -8.44 1.31
C PRO A 165 17.44 -8.76 1.09
N ARG A 166 17.14 -9.61 0.11
CA ARG A 166 15.78 -9.98 -0.25
C ARG A 166 14.98 -10.55 0.93
N ALA A 167 15.58 -11.48 1.70
CA ALA A 167 14.91 -12.08 2.85
C ALA A 167 14.47 -11.04 3.89
N LEU A 168 15.31 -10.00 4.10
CA LEU A 168 15.01 -8.90 5.02
C LEU A 168 13.87 -8.02 4.49
N ARG A 169 13.84 -7.76 3.18
CA ARG A 169 12.77 -6.96 2.55
C ARG A 169 11.43 -7.67 2.59
N GLU A 170 11.43 -8.98 2.31
CA GLU A 170 10.22 -9.81 2.35
C GLU A 170 9.61 -9.85 3.76
N ILE A 171 10.45 -10.02 4.80
CA ILE A 171 9.94 -10.08 6.18
C ILE A 171 9.46 -8.71 6.67
N ILE A 172 10.14 -7.60 6.30
CA ILE A 172 9.67 -6.24 6.59
C ILE A 172 8.29 -5.99 5.98
N SER A 173 8.09 -6.39 4.71
CA SER A 173 6.79 -6.25 4.04
C SER A 173 5.73 -7.15 4.65
N ALA A 174 6.06 -8.37 5.01
CA ALA A 174 5.12 -9.30 5.64
C ALA A 174 4.70 -8.83 7.05
N GLU A 175 5.67 -8.35 7.83
CA GLU A 175 5.42 -7.79 9.15
C GLU A 175 4.55 -6.54 9.06
N ALA A 176 4.95 -5.54 8.27
CA ALA A 176 4.20 -4.30 8.14
C ALA A 176 2.77 -4.52 7.59
N GLY A 177 2.59 -5.53 6.71
CA GLY A 177 1.27 -5.89 6.23
C GLY A 177 0.39 -6.63 7.23
N SER A 178 0.96 -7.32 8.21
CA SER A 178 0.19 -8.10 9.18
C SER A 178 -0.02 -7.38 10.51
N ASN A 179 0.92 -6.54 10.94
CA ASN A 179 0.90 -5.96 12.27
C ASN A 179 -0.10 -4.80 12.44
N ASP A 180 -0.56 -4.19 11.35
CA ASP A 180 -1.61 -3.17 11.43
C ASP A 180 -2.93 -3.77 11.96
N GLY A 181 -3.33 -4.97 11.54
CA GLY A 181 -4.44 -5.67 12.16
C GLY A 181 -4.07 -6.27 13.53
N PHE A 182 -2.87 -6.80 13.67
CA PHE A 182 -2.42 -7.47 14.90
C PHE A 182 -2.22 -6.53 16.11
N GLY A 183 -2.49 -5.23 15.97
CA GLY A 183 -2.47 -4.25 17.06
C GLY A 183 -3.64 -4.35 18.03
N PHE A 184 -4.79 -4.90 17.62
CA PHE A 184 -6.01 -4.95 18.43
C PHE A 184 -5.85 -5.64 19.80
N PRO A 185 -5.19 -6.79 19.97
CA PRO A 185 -5.00 -7.39 21.27
C PRO A 185 -4.29 -6.48 22.28
N PHE A 186 -3.34 -5.68 21.83
CA PHE A 186 -2.61 -4.74 22.69
C PHE A 186 -3.50 -3.55 23.11
N LEU A 187 -4.27 -3.01 22.16
CA LEU A 187 -5.23 -1.95 22.42
C LEU A 187 -6.33 -2.42 23.38
N LEU A 188 -6.96 -3.56 23.07
CA LEU A 188 -8.11 -4.05 23.84
C LEU A 188 -7.75 -4.48 25.25
N LEU A 189 -6.52 -4.98 25.50
CA LEU A 189 -6.12 -5.34 26.86
C LEU A 189 -6.18 -4.13 27.80
N ALA A 190 -5.51 -3.04 27.43
CA ALA A 190 -5.49 -1.83 28.24
C ALA A 190 -6.89 -1.17 28.32
N THR A 191 -7.61 -1.13 27.20
CA THR A 191 -8.97 -0.58 27.11
C THR A 191 -9.94 -1.34 28.02
N PHE A 192 -9.94 -2.67 27.99
CA PHE A 192 -10.82 -3.47 28.85
C PHE A 192 -10.45 -3.39 30.33
N LEU A 193 -9.16 -3.24 30.65
CA LEU A 193 -8.75 -3.01 32.05
C LEU A 193 -9.26 -1.67 32.58
N ILE A 194 -9.32 -0.62 31.76
CA ILE A 194 -9.92 0.67 32.15
C ILE A 194 -11.44 0.53 32.29
N ARG A 195 -12.10 -0.01 31.24
CA ARG A 195 -13.57 -0.08 31.19
C ARG A 195 -14.20 -1.02 32.22
N HIS A 196 -13.52 -2.10 32.55
CA HIS A 196 -13.98 -3.07 33.56
C HIS A 196 -13.39 -2.84 34.96
N ALA A 197 -12.71 -1.72 35.19
CA ALA A 197 -12.30 -1.33 36.54
C ALA A 197 -13.54 -1.25 37.46
N ASP A 198 -13.39 -1.67 38.69
CA ASP A 198 -14.47 -1.60 39.66
C ASP A 198 -14.86 -0.14 39.89
N ASP A 199 -16.14 0.16 39.75
CA ASP A 199 -16.68 1.47 40.05
C ASP A 199 -16.79 1.61 41.59
N PRO A 200 -16.08 2.56 42.22
CA PRO A 200 -16.16 2.76 43.67
C PRO A 200 -17.54 3.19 44.14
N THR A 201 -18.43 3.62 43.25
CA THR A 201 -19.81 3.96 43.53
C THR A 201 -20.76 2.76 43.48
N PHE A 202 -20.28 1.60 42.96
CA PHE A 202 -21.07 0.39 42.82
C PHE A 202 -21.22 -0.33 44.17
N LYS A 203 -22.38 -0.20 44.79
CA LYS A 203 -22.76 -1.02 45.96
C LYS A 203 -23.29 -2.38 45.48
N PRO A 204 -22.65 -3.52 45.80
CA PRO A 204 -23.19 -4.83 45.51
C PRO A 204 -24.50 -5.02 46.28
N GLY A 205 -25.64 -5.04 45.59
CA GLY A 205 -26.97 -5.20 46.16
C GLY A 205 -28.08 -4.33 45.55
N ALA A 206 -27.81 -3.49 44.58
CA ALA A 206 -28.83 -2.78 43.85
C ALA A 206 -29.48 -3.72 42.82
N SER A 207 -30.76 -3.91 43.02
CA SER A 207 -31.79 -4.70 42.33
C SER A 207 -31.49 -5.19 40.90
N GLU A 208 -31.78 -6.49 40.66
CA GLU A 208 -31.73 -7.22 39.35
C GLU A 208 -32.53 -6.57 38.20
N SER A 209 -33.34 -5.54 38.43
CA SER A 209 -34.04 -4.77 37.39
C SER A 209 -33.10 -4.02 36.45
N ASN A 210 -31.86 -3.80 36.81
CA ASN A 210 -30.88 -3.10 35.98
C ASN A 210 -30.14 -4.01 34.99
N VAL A 211 -30.27 -5.35 35.11
CA VAL A 211 -29.60 -6.29 34.19
C VAL A 211 -30.26 -6.26 32.81
N ALA A 212 -31.59 -6.16 32.74
CA ALA A 212 -32.31 -6.04 31.46
C ALA A 212 -32.04 -4.68 30.80
N HIS A 213 -31.91 -3.60 31.60
CA HIS A 213 -31.52 -2.28 31.09
C HIS A 213 -30.06 -2.28 30.56
N ARG A 214 -29.14 -2.97 31.26
CA ARG A 214 -27.75 -3.16 30.80
C ARG A 214 -27.62 -3.99 29.52
N LEU A 215 -28.50 -4.95 29.28
CA LEU A 215 -28.54 -5.73 28.04
C LEU A 215 -29.11 -4.94 26.84
N MET A 216 -30.03 -3.98 27.11
CA MET A 216 -30.56 -3.10 26.07
C MET A 216 -29.64 -1.92 25.71
N VAL A 217 -28.82 -1.47 26.65
CA VAL A 217 -27.88 -0.33 26.53
C VAL A 217 -26.58 -0.72 25.80
N ARG A 218 -26.44 -1.97 25.37
CA ARG A 218 -25.22 -2.53 24.78
C ARG A 218 -24.75 -1.88 23.47
N ALA A 219 -25.51 -0.96 22.91
CA ALA A 219 -25.21 -0.32 21.62
C ALA A 219 -24.78 1.16 21.70
N GLY A 220 -24.68 1.76 22.89
CA GLY A 220 -24.36 3.19 22.99
C GLY A 220 -23.77 3.67 24.32
N ASP A 221 -23.66 2.82 25.36
CA ASP A 221 -23.18 3.25 26.65
C ASP A 221 -21.72 2.82 26.86
N VAL A 222 -20.81 3.75 26.67
CA VAL A 222 -19.35 3.55 26.63
C VAL A 222 -18.68 3.82 27.99
N GLY A 223 -19.43 3.89 29.10
CA GLY A 223 -18.91 4.11 30.45
C GLY A 223 -18.21 2.90 31.08
N ARG A 224 -17.86 3.02 32.34
CA ARG A 224 -17.33 1.91 33.16
C ARG A 224 -18.34 0.80 33.31
N LEU A 225 -17.99 -0.41 32.85
CA LEU A 225 -18.89 -1.56 32.81
C LEU A 225 -18.80 -2.42 34.07
N GLY A 226 -17.77 -2.24 34.91
CA GLY A 226 -17.51 -3.08 36.07
C GLY A 226 -17.16 -4.52 35.74
N GLY A 227 -17.10 -5.40 36.74
CA GLY A 227 -16.80 -6.82 36.55
C GLY A 227 -15.34 -7.20 36.81
N GLY A 228 -14.50 -6.21 37.04
CA GLY A 228 -13.11 -6.39 37.48
C GLY A 228 -12.18 -6.98 36.44
N THR A 229 -10.94 -7.20 36.81
CA THR A 229 -9.85 -7.72 35.95
C THR A 229 -10.20 -9.07 35.32
N GLY A 230 -10.97 -9.94 36.02
CA GLY A 230 -11.36 -11.24 35.47
C GLY A 230 -12.21 -11.11 34.23
N LYS A 231 -13.18 -10.19 34.20
CA LYS A 231 -14.03 -9.93 33.04
C LYS A 231 -13.25 -9.27 31.91
N ALA A 232 -12.36 -8.35 32.23
CA ALA A 232 -11.46 -7.74 31.22
C ALA A 232 -10.61 -8.79 30.53
N MET A 233 -10.03 -9.74 31.27
CA MET A 233 -9.19 -10.83 30.68
C MET A 233 -10.01 -11.82 29.86
N GLU A 234 -11.23 -12.16 30.29
CA GLU A 234 -12.14 -13.01 29.52
C GLU A 234 -12.45 -12.37 28.16
N LEU A 235 -12.87 -11.10 28.15
CA LEU A 235 -13.19 -10.37 26.93
C LEU A 235 -11.95 -10.17 26.04
N TRP A 236 -10.82 -9.87 26.62
CA TRP A 236 -9.57 -9.77 25.88
C TRP A 236 -9.23 -11.07 25.14
N LEU A 237 -9.43 -12.22 25.76
CA LEU A 237 -9.19 -13.51 25.11
C LEU A 237 -10.25 -13.78 24.03
N VAL A 238 -11.53 -13.59 24.34
CA VAL A 238 -12.63 -13.92 23.44
C VAL A 238 -12.76 -12.92 22.30
N GLU A 239 -12.83 -11.63 22.60
CA GLU A 239 -12.99 -10.61 21.57
C GLU A 239 -11.64 -10.27 20.91
N GLY A 240 -10.59 -10.03 21.68
CA GLY A 240 -9.29 -9.63 21.14
C GLY A 240 -8.62 -10.70 20.32
N TRP A 241 -8.53 -11.93 20.82
CA TRP A 241 -7.79 -13.00 20.14
C TRP A 241 -8.65 -13.89 19.26
N LEU A 242 -9.79 -14.39 19.78
CA LEU A 242 -10.61 -15.34 19.01
C LEU A 242 -11.45 -14.63 17.96
N TYR A 243 -12.10 -13.53 18.30
CA TYR A 243 -13.00 -12.83 17.38
C TYR A 243 -12.25 -11.92 16.42
N PHE A 244 -11.44 -10.98 16.90
CA PHE A 244 -10.73 -10.05 16.01
C PHE A 244 -9.63 -10.78 15.22
N ILE A 245 -8.67 -11.40 15.89
CA ILE A 245 -7.49 -11.94 15.21
C ILE A 245 -7.79 -13.25 14.48
N LEU A 246 -8.25 -14.28 15.21
CA LEU A 246 -8.40 -15.61 14.61
C LEU A 246 -9.51 -15.63 13.56
N LEU A 247 -10.70 -15.16 13.90
CA LEU A 247 -11.84 -15.17 12.97
C LEU A 247 -11.60 -14.21 11.79
N GLY A 248 -11.04 -13.02 12.03
CA GLY A 248 -10.63 -12.08 10.96
C GLY A 248 -9.65 -12.72 9.97
N ALA A 249 -8.59 -13.37 10.48
CA ALA A 249 -7.62 -14.07 9.65
C ALA A 249 -8.25 -15.22 8.85
N VAL A 250 -9.16 -16.00 9.47
CA VAL A 250 -9.86 -17.11 8.81
C VAL A 250 -10.78 -16.59 7.71
N VAL A 251 -11.60 -15.57 7.98
CA VAL A 251 -12.50 -14.98 6.99
C VAL A 251 -11.71 -14.41 5.81
N GLY A 252 -10.68 -13.61 6.08
CA GLY A 252 -9.80 -13.10 5.03
C GLY A 252 -9.13 -14.21 4.22
N GLY A 253 -8.60 -15.24 4.89
CA GLY A 253 -8.00 -16.41 4.25
C GLY A 253 -8.98 -17.17 3.36
N VAL A 254 -10.22 -17.36 3.79
CA VAL A 254 -11.29 -18.02 3.00
C VAL A 254 -11.65 -17.17 1.78
N LEU A 255 -11.84 -15.87 1.94
CA LEU A 255 -12.14 -14.95 0.83
C LEU A 255 -11.02 -14.95 -0.20
N GLY A 256 -9.76 -14.86 0.22
CA GLY A 256 -8.62 -14.87 -0.67
C GLY A 256 -8.43 -16.23 -1.38
N TYR A 257 -8.62 -17.34 -0.67
CA TYR A 257 -8.51 -18.68 -1.25
C TYR A 257 -9.65 -19.00 -2.23
N ALA A 258 -10.87 -18.59 -1.91
CA ALA A 258 -12.00 -18.66 -2.84
C ALA A 258 -11.72 -17.81 -4.10
N SER A 259 -11.18 -16.61 -3.93
CA SER A 259 -10.76 -15.72 -5.01
C SER A 259 -9.69 -16.34 -5.90
N LEU A 260 -8.68 -17.02 -5.33
CA LEU A 260 -7.67 -17.76 -6.09
C LEU A 260 -8.32 -18.78 -7.03
N HIS A 261 -9.29 -19.58 -6.53
CA HIS A 261 -9.97 -20.57 -7.35
C HIS A 261 -10.88 -19.95 -8.40
N ALA A 262 -11.59 -18.87 -8.06
CA ALA A 262 -12.45 -18.14 -8.99
C ALA A 262 -11.64 -17.54 -10.14
N VAL A 263 -10.54 -16.86 -9.84
CA VAL A 263 -9.61 -16.29 -10.84
C VAL A 263 -9.00 -17.38 -11.71
N ARG A 264 -8.53 -18.47 -11.13
CA ARG A 264 -7.99 -19.62 -11.86
C ARG A 264 -9.02 -20.22 -12.85
N LEU A 265 -10.28 -20.39 -12.41
CA LEU A 265 -11.35 -20.87 -13.27
C LEU A 265 -11.63 -19.90 -14.41
N SER A 266 -11.70 -18.61 -14.10
CA SER A 266 -11.97 -17.53 -15.08
C SER A 266 -10.84 -17.42 -16.11
N LEU A 267 -9.58 -17.54 -15.70
CA LEU A 267 -8.43 -17.58 -16.60
C LEU A 267 -8.47 -18.79 -17.54
N ARG A 268 -8.78 -20.01 -17.01
CA ARG A 268 -8.89 -21.24 -17.81
C ARG A 268 -10.01 -21.15 -18.84
N ARG A 269 -11.12 -20.50 -18.50
CA ARG A 269 -12.28 -20.32 -19.36
C ARG A 269 -12.22 -19.06 -20.23
N LYS A 270 -11.17 -18.23 -20.06
CA LYS A 270 -11.01 -16.94 -20.74
C LYS A 270 -12.18 -15.98 -20.50
N TRP A 271 -12.70 -15.96 -19.27
CA TRP A 271 -13.81 -15.09 -18.85
C TRP A 271 -13.31 -13.74 -18.30
N ILE A 272 -12.07 -13.67 -17.85
CA ILE A 272 -11.48 -12.46 -17.25
C ILE A 272 -10.48 -11.82 -18.24
N ASP A 273 -10.63 -10.52 -18.43
CA ASP A 273 -9.68 -9.68 -19.20
C ASP A 273 -8.48 -9.24 -18.37
N SER A 274 -7.57 -8.48 -18.96
CA SER A 274 -6.36 -8.00 -18.27
C SER A 274 -6.68 -6.95 -17.24
N GLU A 275 -7.55 -6.00 -17.58
CA GLU A 275 -7.92 -4.88 -16.71
C GLU A 275 -8.61 -5.38 -15.43
N SER A 276 -9.59 -6.28 -15.58
CA SER A 276 -10.31 -6.88 -14.45
C SER A 276 -9.40 -7.74 -13.57
N LEU A 277 -8.45 -8.47 -14.16
CA LEU A 277 -7.46 -9.24 -13.41
C LEU A 277 -6.55 -8.34 -12.58
N LEU A 278 -6.05 -7.26 -13.17
CA LEU A 278 -5.14 -6.33 -12.49
C LEU A 278 -5.87 -5.48 -11.43
N LEU A 279 -7.14 -5.16 -11.65
CA LEU A 279 -7.97 -4.45 -10.66
C LEU A 279 -8.44 -5.36 -9.50
N TYR A 280 -8.37 -6.68 -9.67
CA TYR A 280 -8.92 -7.67 -8.75
C TYR A 280 -8.45 -7.50 -7.29
N PRO A 281 -7.16 -7.23 -6.97
CA PRO A 281 -6.71 -7.05 -5.59
C PRO A 281 -7.36 -5.84 -4.91
N THR A 282 -7.53 -4.73 -5.63
CA THR A 282 -8.23 -3.54 -5.14
C THR A 282 -9.69 -3.86 -4.84
N ALA A 283 -10.38 -4.53 -5.76
CA ALA A 283 -11.76 -4.95 -5.58
C ALA A 283 -11.91 -5.94 -4.40
N LEU A 284 -10.99 -6.89 -4.26
CA LEU A 284 -10.96 -7.82 -3.14
C LEU A 284 -10.74 -7.09 -1.81
N GLY A 285 -9.87 -6.07 -1.78
CA GLY A 285 -9.66 -5.23 -0.61
C GLY A 285 -10.94 -4.53 -0.16
N LEU A 286 -11.59 -3.83 -1.07
CA LEU A 286 -12.88 -3.16 -0.81
C LEU A 286 -13.96 -4.14 -0.33
N PHE A 287 -14.06 -5.31 -0.98
CA PHE A 287 -15.03 -6.34 -0.61
C PHE A 287 -14.74 -6.92 0.78
N THR A 288 -13.46 -7.20 1.09
CA THR A 288 -13.04 -7.73 2.39
C THR A 288 -13.36 -6.72 3.50
N ILE A 289 -12.97 -5.44 3.34
CA ILE A 289 -13.30 -4.37 4.30
C ILE A 289 -14.81 -4.30 4.55
N GLY A 290 -15.60 -4.34 3.46
CA GLY A 290 -17.05 -4.28 3.56
C GLY A 290 -17.64 -5.46 4.36
N VAL A 291 -17.27 -6.69 4.00
CA VAL A 291 -17.79 -7.91 4.64
C VAL A 291 -17.35 -8.02 6.10
N THR A 292 -16.07 -7.80 6.38
CA THR A 292 -15.55 -7.88 7.76
C THR A 292 -16.05 -6.73 8.62
N GLY A 293 -16.20 -5.52 8.05
CA GLY A 293 -16.82 -4.38 8.73
C GLY A 293 -18.28 -4.64 9.11
N LEU A 294 -19.08 -5.29 8.24
CA LEU A 294 -20.45 -5.69 8.57
C LEU A 294 -20.51 -6.72 9.70
N ALA A 295 -19.48 -7.55 9.83
CA ALA A 295 -19.37 -8.54 10.89
C ALA A 295 -18.68 -8.00 12.16
N GLY A 296 -18.14 -6.79 12.15
CA GLY A 296 -17.38 -6.21 13.26
C GLY A 296 -16.06 -6.94 13.55
N LEU A 297 -15.42 -7.49 12.51
CA LEU A 297 -14.14 -8.20 12.59
C LEU A 297 -12.97 -7.26 12.29
N ASP A 298 -11.76 -7.74 12.55
CA ASP A 298 -10.53 -7.06 12.12
C ASP A 298 -10.40 -7.08 10.60
N ASP A 299 -10.75 -5.98 9.98
CA ASP A 299 -10.72 -5.81 8.53
C ASP A 299 -9.30 -5.68 7.97
N LEU A 300 -8.37 -5.13 8.73
CA LEU A 300 -6.99 -4.94 8.30
C LEU A 300 -6.25 -6.28 8.18
N LEU A 301 -6.30 -7.11 9.23
CA LEU A 301 -5.70 -8.45 9.20
C LEU A 301 -6.37 -9.33 8.15
N ALA A 302 -7.70 -9.25 8.01
CA ALA A 302 -8.45 -9.99 7.01
C ALA A 302 -7.99 -9.62 5.59
N CYS A 303 -7.76 -8.35 5.29
CA CYS A 303 -7.25 -7.89 4.00
C CYS A 303 -5.86 -8.44 3.69
N PHE A 304 -4.94 -8.42 4.65
CA PHE A 304 -3.62 -9.04 4.48
C PHE A 304 -3.71 -10.55 4.23
N CYS A 305 -4.52 -11.25 5.02
CA CYS A 305 -4.74 -12.69 4.84
C CYS A 305 -5.40 -13.01 3.50
N ALA A 306 -6.36 -12.19 3.04
CA ALA A 306 -6.99 -12.36 1.74
C ALA A 306 -5.98 -12.19 0.59
N GLY A 307 -5.12 -11.19 0.64
CA GLY A 307 -4.05 -11.00 -0.33
C GLY A 307 -3.05 -12.16 -0.35
N ALA A 308 -2.58 -12.60 0.82
CA ALA A 308 -1.66 -13.73 0.94
C ALA A 308 -2.27 -15.04 0.44
N ALA A 309 -3.57 -15.26 0.69
CA ALA A 309 -4.30 -16.44 0.22
C ALA A 309 -4.60 -16.40 -1.28
N LEU A 310 -4.86 -15.22 -1.86
CA LEU A 310 -5.02 -15.03 -3.31
C LEU A 310 -3.78 -15.50 -4.08
N ASN A 311 -2.59 -15.26 -3.53
CA ASN A 311 -1.33 -15.71 -4.14
C ASN A 311 -0.75 -16.96 -3.47
N TRP A 312 -1.57 -17.81 -2.84
CA TRP A 312 -1.09 -18.97 -2.08
C TRP A 312 -0.16 -19.89 -2.84
N ASN A 313 -0.42 -20.11 -4.11
CA ASN A 313 0.39 -20.98 -4.99
C ASN A 313 1.34 -20.23 -5.92
N GLY A 314 1.41 -18.89 -5.84
CA GLY A 314 2.26 -18.05 -6.68
C GLY A 314 1.75 -17.80 -8.10
N GLU A 315 0.61 -18.40 -8.50
CA GLU A 315 0.07 -18.27 -9.86
C GLU A 315 -0.47 -16.86 -10.12
N TYR A 316 -1.13 -16.26 -9.14
CA TYR A 316 -1.72 -14.93 -9.29
C TYR A 316 -0.64 -13.88 -9.58
N LEU A 317 0.40 -13.83 -8.73
CA LEU A 317 1.53 -12.92 -8.92
C LEU A 317 2.27 -13.17 -10.24
N ALA A 318 2.48 -14.44 -10.61
CA ALA A 318 3.11 -14.77 -11.88
C ALA A 318 2.29 -14.29 -13.08
N GLU A 319 0.96 -14.35 -13.00
CA GLU A 319 0.07 -13.90 -14.07
C GLU A 319 0.00 -12.38 -14.17
N THR A 320 -0.02 -11.65 -13.05
CA THR A 320 0.04 -10.17 -13.04
C THR A 320 1.36 -9.67 -13.62
N LEU A 321 2.47 -10.33 -13.31
CA LEU A 321 3.78 -9.99 -13.86
C LEU A 321 3.87 -10.15 -15.38
N LYS A 322 3.25 -11.20 -15.95
CA LYS A 322 3.19 -11.38 -17.40
C LYS A 322 2.42 -10.26 -18.10
N ARG A 323 1.50 -9.62 -17.39
CA ARG A 323 0.62 -8.56 -17.90
C ARG A 323 1.11 -7.16 -17.56
N HIS A 324 2.37 -7.03 -17.11
CA HIS A 324 2.96 -5.74 -16.74
C HIS A 324 2.10 -4.97 -15.72
N ASP A 325 2.03 -5.49 -14.48
CA ASP A 325 1.22 -4.95 -13.38
C ASP A 325 1.70 -3.55 -12.95
N GLU A 326 1.30 -2.55 -13.71
CA GLU A 326 1.48 -1.14 -13.35
C GLU A 326 0.21 -0.56 -12.68
N VAL A 327 -0.95 -1.20 -12.87
CA VAL A 327 -2.24 -0.71 -12.37
C VAL A 327 -2.24 -0.64 -10.85
N ASN A 328 -1.86 -1.73 -10.19
CA ASN A 328 -1.81 -1.75 -8.72
C ASN A 328 -0.79 -0.75 -8.16
N SER A 329 0.33 -0.55 -8.85
CA SER A 329 1.29 0.49 -8.47
C SER A 329 0.72 1.91 -8.63
N CYS A 330 -0.08 2.18 -9.66
CA CYS A 330 -0.74 3.48 -9.85
C CYS A 330 -1.82 3.72 -8.77
N ILE A 331 -2.60 2.69 -8.44
CA ILE A 331 -3.62 2.77 -7.37
C ILE A 331 -2.93 3.02 -6.02
N ASP A 332 -1.86 2.29 -5.71
CA ASP A 332 -1.08 2.47 -4.48
C ASP A 332 -0.56 3.91 -4.35
N VAL A 333 0.03 4.46 -5.41
CA VAL A 333 0.50 5.85 -5.44
C VAL A 333 -0.63 6.85 -5.21
N LEU A 334 -1.79 6.64 -5.84
CA LEU A 334 -2.94 7.53 -5.68
C LEU A 334 -3.51 7.49 -4.26
N LEU A 335 -3.60 6.30 -3.66
CA LEU A 335 -4.01 6.12 -2.27
C LEU A 335 -3.02 6.76 -1.30
N ASN A 336 -1.71 6.63 -1.57
CA ASN A 336 -0.68 7.30 -0.79
C ASN A 336 -0.80 8.82 -0.85
N PHE A 337 -1.02 9.39 -2.05
CA PHE A 337 -1.20 10.83 -2.19
C PHE A 337 -2.44 11.32 -1.46
N GLY A 338 -3.59 10.67 -1.69
CA GLY A 338 -4.85 11.03 -1.03
C GLY A 338 -4.76 10.89 0.49
N GLY A 339 -4.31 9.73 0.98
CA GLY A 339 -4.23 9.42 2.41
C GLY A 339 -3.28 10.33 3.16
N PHE A 340 -2.03 10.46 2.71
CA PHE A 340 -1.05 11.28 3.42
C PHE A 340 -1.28 12.79 3.27
N MET A 341 -1.85 13.26 2.16
CA MET A 341 -2.26 14.65 2.02
C MET A 341 -3.41 14.98 2.97
N TYR A 342 -4.38 14.07 3.08
CA TYR A 342 -5.49 14.20 4.03
C TYR A 342 -4.96 14.27 5.47
N ILE A 343 -4.09 13.33 5.89
CA ILE A 343 -3.48 13.35 7.22
C ILE A 343 -2.75 14.69 7.46
N GLY A 344 -2.03 15.20 6.47
CA GLY A 344 -1.37 16.51 6.57
C GLY A 344 -2.34 17.67 6.83
N ALA A 345 -3.57 17.59 6.30
CA ALA A 345 -4.59 18.62 6.49
C ALA A 345 -5.30 18.53 7.86
N VAL A 346 -5.42 17.32 8.44
CA VAL A 346 -6.17 17.10 9.70
C VAL A 346 -5.31 17.11 10.97
N PHE A 347 -4.02 17.47 10.90
CA PHE A 347 -3.18 17.55 12.09
C PHE A 347 -3.75 18.55 13.13
N PRO A 348 -3.87 18.13 14.40
CA PRO A 348 -4.43 18.95 15.49
C PRO A 348 -3.39 19.92 16.05
N TRP A 349 -2.97 20.91 15.26
CA TRP A 349 -1.88 21.83 15.60
C TRP A 349 -2.05 22.55 16.93
N ASN A 350 -3.29 22.93 17.28
CA ASN A 350 -3.64 23.65 18.51
C ASN A 350 -3.44 22.77 19.76
N GLN A 351 -3.49 21.42 19.59
CA GLN A 351 -3.37 20.47 20.69
C GLN A 351 -1.92 20.08 21.00
N PHE A 352 -0.96 20.41 20.12
CA PHE A 352 0.45 20.08 20.34
C PHE A 352 1.13 20.89 21.46
N ASN A 353 0.50 21.97 21.92
CA ASN A 353 1.04 22.77 23.00
C ASN A 353 -0.05 23.24 23.96
N GLN A 354 -0.42 22.38 24.90
CA GLN A 354 -1.44 22.61 25.94
C GLN A 354 -0.90 22.22 27.32
N PRO A 355 0.11 22.97 27.85
CA PRO A 355 0.78 22.61 29.10
C PRO A 355 -0.15 22.59 30.30
N ASP A 356 -1.13 23.48 30.36
CA ASP A 356 -2.05 23.62 31.50
C ASP A 356 -3.07 22.48 31.53
N LEU A 357 -3.57 22.05 30.37
CA LEU A 357 -4.64 21.09 30.25
C LEU A 357 -4.10 19.65 30.34
N THR A 358 -3.16 19.29 29.49
CA THR A 358 -2.64 17.90 29.35
C THR A 358 -1.20 17.74 29.83
N GLY A 359 -0.50 18.84 30.11
CA GLY A 359 0.94 18.82 30.34
C GLY A 359 1.78 18.62 29.05
N ILE A 360 1.14 18.58 27.87
CA ILE A 360 1.79 18.38 26.58
C ILE A 360 2.41 19.69 26.12
N THR A 361 3.69 19.64 25.76
CA THR A 361 4.40 20.74 25.09
C THR A 361 5.13 20.22 23.87
N VAL A 362 5.36 21.08 22.88
CA VAL A 362 6.11 20.72 21.66
C VAL A 362 7.50 20.15 22.01
N GLY A 363 8.17 20.70 23.03
CA GLY A 363 9.46 20.18 23.49
C GLY A 363 9.38 18.75 24.02
N ARG A 364 8.37 18.42 24.83
CA ARG A 364 8.14 17.07 25.33
C ARG A 364 7.78 16.10 24.21
N LEU A 365 6.97 16.52 23.25
CA LEU A 365 6.62 15.70 22.08
C LEU A 365 7.85 15.43 21.19
N LEU A 366 8.73 16.40 20.98
CA LEU A 366 9.99 16.18 20.26
C LEU A 366 10.89 15.18 20.96
N VAL A 367 11.07 15.30 22.28
CA VAL A 367 11.85 14.35 23.07
C VAL A 367 11.19 12.97 23.02
N LEU A 368 9.86 12.88 23.13
CA LEU A 368 9.10 11.64 23.01
C LEU A 368 9.34 11.00 21.64
N GLY A 369 9.30 11.77 20.54
CA GLY A 369 9.59 11.28 19.21
C GLY A 369 10.97 10.64 19.09
N PHE A 370 12.00 11.26 19.64
CA PHE A 370 13.36 10.69 19.68
C PHE A 370 13.45 9.44 20.57
N LEU A 371 12.81 9.45 21.74
CA LEU A 371 12.78 8.28 22.63
C LEU A 371 12.10 7.09 21.96
N VAL A 372 10.95 7.31 21.33
CA VAL A 372 10.21 6.27 20.61
C VAL A 372 11.02 5.75 19.43
N LEU A 373 11.67 6.62 18.66
CA LEU A 373 12.54 6.24 17.54
C LEU A 373 13.65 5.27 18.00
N LEU A 374 14.27 5.54 19.15
CA LEU A 374 15.42 4.77 19.66
C LEU A 374 15.01 3.56 20.49
N LEU A 375 13.99 3.70 21.33
CA LEU A 375 13.68 2.70 22.35
C LEU A 375 12.48 1.79 21.99
N ARG A 376 11.60 2.21 21.10
CA ARG A 376 10.42 1.40 20.73
C ARG A 376 10.83 0.05 20.13
N ARG A 377 11.61 0.06 19.05
CA ARG A 377 11.81 -1.12 18.21
C ARG A 377 13.26 -1.64 18.21
N ILE A 378 14.25 -0.75 18.29
CA ILE A 378 15.66 -1.17 18.24
C ILE A 378 16.00 -2.19 19.33
N PRO A 379 15.65 -1.99 20.61
CA PRO A 379 15.97 -2.98 21.65
C PRO A 379 15.27 -4.33 21.40
N ALA A 380 13.99 -4.31 20.98
CA ALA A 380 13.23 -5.51 20.68
C ALA A 380 13.90 -6.35 19.60
N MET A 381 14.31 -5.73 18.50
CA MET A 381 14.99 -6.40 17.41
C MET A 381 16.38 -6.89 17.81
N MET A 382 17.15 -6.11 18.57
CA MET A 382 18.49 -6.51 19.03
C MET A 382 18.46 -7.71 19.99
N VAL A 383 17.38 -7.88 20.75
CA VAL A 383 17.20 -9.05 21.62
C VAL A 383 16.75 -10.27 20.82
N MET A 384 15.81 -10.10 19.89
CA MET A 384 15.07 -11.20 19.25
C MET A 384 15.70 -11.70 17.93
N TYR A 385 16.58 -10.94 17.24
CA TYR A 385 17.05 -11.30 15.89
C TYR A 385 17.74 -12.65 15.82
N LYS A 386 18.42 -13.09 16.90
CA LYS A 386 19.10 -14.39 16.94
C LYS A 386 18.15 -15.58 16.82
N LEU A 387 16.86 -15.38 17.11
CA LEU A 387 15.81 -16.38 16.97
C LEU A 387 15.28 -16.49 15.52
N MET A 388 15.69 -15.54 14.65
CA MET A 388 15.30 -15.47 13.23
C MET A 388 16.50 -15.62 12.26
N PRO A 389 17.32 -16.67 12.37
CA PRO A 389 18.60 -16.77 11.64
C PRO A 389 18.43 -16.86 10.11
N ASN A 390 17.24 -17.24 9.64
CA ASN A 390 16.96 -17.37 8.21
C ASN A 390 16.55 -16.04 7.54
N THR A 391 16.15 -15.06 8.32
CA THR A 391 15.66 -13.75 7.83
C THR A 391 16.56 -12.60 8.25
N VAL A 392 17.04 -12.60 9.50
CA VAL A 392 17.92 -11.55 10.04
C VAL A 392 19.22 -12.20 10.47
N LYS A 393 20.24 -12.13 9.62
CA LYS A 393 21.50 -12.86 9.80
C LYS A 393 22.50 -12.14 10.70
N THR A 394 22.48 -10.80 10.70
CA THR A 394 23.49 -9.98 11.37
C THR A 394 22.84 -8.94 12.29
N TRP A 395 23.62 -8.50 13.30
CA TRP A 395 23.18 -7.41 14.18
C TRP A 395 22.93 -6.09 13.41
N LYS A 396 23.62 -5.88 12.27
CA LYS A 396 23.44 -4.70 11.40
C LYS A 396 22.08 -4.73 10.72
N GLU A 397 21.66 -5.90 10.26
CA GLU A 397 20.30 -6.10 9.71
C GLU A 397 19.24 -5.94 10.79
N ALA A 398 19.50 -6.44 12.01
CA ALA A 398 18.63 -6.25 13.16
C ALA A 398 18.49 -4.76 13.53
N LEU A 399 19.59 -4.01 13.54
CA LEU A 399 19.60 -2.57 13.77
C LEU A 399 18.83 -1.83 12.66
N PHE A 400 19.06 -2.19 11.40
CA PHE A 400 18.33 -1.64 10.26
C PHE A 400 16.82 -1.87 10.40
N MET A 401 16.41 -3.12 10.63
CA MET A 401 15.01 -3.47 10.83
C MET A 401 14.41 -2.81 12.09
N GLY A 402 15.21 -2.67 13.16
CA GLY A 402 14.83 -1.98 14.37
C GLY A 402 14.63 -0.48 14.18
N TYR A 403 15.48 0.17 13.41
CA TYR A 403 15.35 1.58 13.09
C TYR A 403 14.18 1.84 12.14
N PHE A 404 14.02 1.05 11.08
CA PHE A 404 12.98 1.20 10.08
C PHE A 404 11.68 0.49 10.48
N GLY A 405 11.03 1.02 11.50
CA GLY A 405 9.68 0.68 11.91
C GLY A 405 8.81 1.94 11.96
N PRO A 406 8.44 2.52 10.81
CA PRO A 406 7.74 3.80 10.76
C PRO A 406 6.34 3.70 11.36
N ILE A 407 5.87 4.82 11.92
CA ILE A 407 4.50 5.04 12.39
C ILE A 407 3.80 5.89 11.33
N GLY A 408 2.61 5.50 10.87
CA GLY A 408 1.93 6.20 9.80
C GLY A 408 0.40 6.15 9.92
N ILE A 409 -0.27 5.91 8.79
CA ILE A 409 -1.74 5.97 8.68
C ILE A 409 -2.45 4.95 9.58
N GLY A 410 -1.85 3.79 9.87
CA GLY A 410 -2.38 2.80 10.82
C GLY A 410 -2.57 3.35 12.23
N ALA A 411 -1.65 4.19 12.71
CA ALA A 411 -1.79 4.83 14.01
C ALA A 411 -2.95 5.84 14.05
N VAL A 412 -3.19 6.55 12.94
CA VAL A 412 -4.34 7.45 12.82
C VAL A 412 -5.65 6.66 12.83
N PHE A 413 -5.70 5.53 12.09
CA PHE A 413 -6.83 4.60 12.15
C PHE A 413 -7.12 4.16 13.59
N TYR A 414 -6.11 3.72 14.32
CA TYR A 414 -6.27 3.28 15.70
C TYR A 414 -6.75 4.39 16.65
N VAL A 415 -6.29 5.63 16.48
CA VAL A 415 -6.78 6.77 17.30
C VAL A 415 -8.27 6.98 17.07
N GLU A 416 -8.68 7.09 15.80
CA GLU A 416 -10.09 7.34 15.49
C GLU A 416 -10.98 6.16 15.91
N HIS A 417 -10.51 4.92 15.71
CA HIS A 417 -11.21 3.75 16.22
C HIS A 417 -11.33 3.75 17.75
N THR A 418 -10.27 4.15 18.47
CA THR A 418 -10.25 4.14 19.94
C THR A 418 -11.21 5.17 20.53
N LYS A 419 -11.46 6.30 19.86
CA LYS A 419 -12.48 7.26 20.30
C LYS A 419 -13.86 6.60 20.48
N HIS A 420 -14.22 5.66 19.60
CA HIS A 420 -15.49 4.92 19.71
C HIS A 420 -15.51 3.86 20.83
N LEU A 421 -14.37 3.55 21.45
CA LEU A 421 -14.29 2.62 22.58
C LEU A 421 -14.46 3.30 23.94
N PHE A 422 -14.43 4.62 23.99
CA PHE A 422 -14.57 5.43 25.18
C PHE A 422 -15.75 6.41 25.04
N PRO A 423 -16.29 6.95 26.15
CA PRO A 423 -17.32 7.99 26.11
C PRO A 423 -16.80 9.27 25.43
N HIS A 424 -17.71 10.14 25.02
CA HIS A 424 -17.31 11.49 24.62
C HIS A 424 -16.64 12.22 25.79
N LEU A 425 -15.77 13.19 25.48
CA LEU A 425 -15.00 13.89 26.49
C LEU A 425 -15.88 14.55 27.57
N GLU A 426 -17.08 15.00 27.19
CA GLU A 426 -18.06 15.62 28.10
C GLU A 426 -18.72 14.61 29.02
N ASP A 427 -18.79 13.34 28.61
CA ASP A 427 -19.40 12.24 29.35
C ASP A 427 -18.38 11.39 30.14
N ALA A 428 -17.09 11.78 30.09
CA ALA A 428 -16.04 11.08 30.82
C ALA A 428 -16.32 11.07 32.34
N THR A 429 -16.38 9.88 32.91
CA THR A 429 -16.75 9.71 34.33
C THR A 429 -15.56 9.80 35.27
N THR A 430 -14.33 9.67 34.74
CA THR A 430 -13.11 9.66 35.54
C THR A 430 -12.04 10.54 34.94
N HIS A 431 -11.15 11.07 35.77
CA HIS A 431 -9.99 11.83 35.34
C HIS A 431 -9.06 11.01 34.44
N GLU A 432 -9.00 9.68 34.61
CA GLU A 432 -8.19 8.79 33.78
C GLU A 432 -8.69 8.75 32.35
N GLU A 433 -10.01 8.65 32.14
CA GLU A 433 -10.65 8.69 30.83
C GLU A 433 -10.49 10.07 30.16
N GLU A 434 -10.69 11.14 30.94
CA GLU A 434 -10.53 12.52 30.47
C GLU A 434 -9.11 12.80 30.01
N ASP A 435 -8.10 12.46 30.83
CA ASP A 435 -6.69 12.67 30.49
C ASP A 435 -6.27 11.81 29.28
N LEU A 436 -6.79 10.57 29.15
CA LEU A 436 -6.57 9.70 27.99
C LEU A 436 -7.12 10.33 26.70
N LEU A 437 -8.40 10.70 26.71
CA LEU A 437 -9.07 11.27 25.53
C LEU A 437 -8.43 12.56 25.05
N ARG A 438 -7.99 13.42 25.98
CA ARG A 438 -7.29 14.68 25.66
C ARG A 438 -5.88 14.46 25.12
N ALA A 439 -5.17 13.43 25.58
CA ALA A 439 -3.77 13.22 25.25
C ALA A 439 -3.55 12.32 24.01
N MET A 440 -4.46 11.37 23.71
CA MET A 440 -4.19 10.37 22.68
C MET A 440 -4.05 10.99 21.28
N VAL A 441 -4.93 11.93 20.91
CA VAL A 441 -4.91 12.57 19.60
C VAL A 441 -3.60 13.34 19.37
N PRO A 442 -3.22 14.34 20.18
CA PRO A 442 -2.01 15.10 19.96
C PRO A 442 -0.73 14.25 20.03
N VAL A 443 -0.67 13.27 20.92
CA VAL A 443 0.52 12.41 21.06
C VAL A 443 0.70 11.55 19.81
N VAL A 444 -0.34 10.87 19.36
CA VAL A 444 -0.25 9.94 18.23
C VAL A 444 -0.02 10.68 16.91
N TYR A 445 -0.80 11.73 16.65
CA TYR A 445 -0.61 12.52 15.43
C TYR A 445 0.79 13.16 15.36
N PHE A 446 1.33 13.62 16.49
CA PHE A 446 2.70 14.13 16.52
C PHE A 446 3.74 13.03 16.22
N LEU A 447 3.58 11.83 16.79
CA LEU A 447 4.47 10.70 16.51
C LEU A 447 4.38 10.24 15.05
N VAL A 448 3.20 10.30 14.43
CA VAL A 448 3.02 10.06 12.99
C VAL A 448 3.79 11.09 12.18
N LEU A 449 3.61 12.39 12.45
CA LEU A 449 4.32 13.47 11.77
C LEU A 449 5.84 13.31 11.92
N PHE A 450 6.31 13.11 13.14
CA PHE A 450 7.73 12.91 13.44
C PHE A 450 8.30 11.71 12.68
N SER A 451 7.57 10.61 12.67
CA SER A 451 7.97 9.37 11.99
C SER A 451 8.05 9.55 10.47
N ILE A 452 7.05 10.18 9.85
CA ILE A 452 7.05 10.45 8.40
C ILE A 452 8.26 11.30 8.01
N VAL A 453 8.54 12.36 8.77
CA VAL A 453 9.67 13.26 8.49
C VAL A 453 11.00 12.52 8.67
N VAL A 454 11.20 11.85 9.80
CA VAL A 454 12.47 11.18 10.11
C VAL A 454 12.74 10.01 9.14
N HIS A 455 11.79 9.10 8.97
CA HIS A 455 11.99 7.93 8.09
C HIS A 455 11.99 8.33 6.61
N GLY A 456 11.18 9.33 6.21
CA GLY A 456 11.18 9.86 4.85
C GLY A 456 12.53 10.46 4.44
N LEU A 457 13.23 11.12 5.38
CA LEU A 457 14.55 11.70 5.13
C LEU A 457 15.70 10.72 5.36
N SER A 458 15.47 9.62 6.08
CA SER A 458 16.52 8.65 6.42
C SER A 458 17.08 7.92 5.21
N ILE A 459 16.25 7.58 4.22
CA ILE A 459 16.71 6.86 3.02
C ILE A 459 17.64 7.73 2.16
N PRO A 460 17.27 9.00 1.83
CA PRO A 460 18.23 9.93 1.21
C PRO A 460 19.54 10.10 1.98
N ALA A 461 19.44 10.22 3.31
CA ALA A 461 20.63 10.37 4.16
C ALA A 461 21.51 9.12 4.13
N LEU A 462 20.91 7.92 4.19
CA LEU A 462 21.66 6.66 4.08
C LEU A 462 22.33 6.49 2.72
N ASP A 463 21.66 6.82 1.62
CA ASP A 463 22.25 6.78 0.29
C ASP A 463 23.49 7.68 0.20
N LEU A 464 23.41 8.90 0.77
CA LEU A 464 24.54 9.81 0.84
C LEU A 464 25.70 9.23 1.66
N ILE A 465 25.41 8.64 2.83
CA ILE A 465 26.40 8.00 3.70
C ILE A 465 27.04 6.79 2.99
N TYR A 466 26.23 5.95 2.32
CA TYR A 466 26.72 4.76 1.63
C TYR A 466 27.62 5.11 0.45
N ARG A 467 27.28 6.16 -0.31
CA ARG A 467 28.14 6.69 -1.37
C ARG A 467 29.42 7.27 -0.81
N TRP A 468 29.35 8.06 0.26
CA TRP A 468 30.53 8.64 0.90
C TRP A 468 31.47 7.56 1.46
N ARG A 469 30.91 6.47 2.02
CA ARG A 469 31.68 5.35 2.56
C ARG A 469 32.05 4.28 1.51
N ASN A 470 31.71 4.47 0.25
CA ASN A 470 31.93 3.52 -0.84
C ASN A 470 31.44 2.09 -0.51
N ILE A 471 30.25 1.98 0.14
CA ILE A 471 29.65 0.69 0.46
C ILE A 471 29.21 0.02 -0.85
N GLN A 472 29.72 -1.19 -1.10
CA GLN A 472 29.40 -1.93 -2.32
C GLN A 472 27.96 -2.45 -2.30
N PRO A 473 27.26 -2.41 -3.45
CA PRO A 473 25.96 -3.04 -3.57
C PRO A 473 26.01 -4.54 -3.30
N ILE A 474 24.91 -5.12 -2.80
CA ILE A 474 24.80 -6.56 -2.57
C ILE A 474 24.79 -7.29 -3.92
N THR A 475 25.75 -8.18 -4.11
CA THR A 475 25.93 -8.95 -5.36
C THR A 475 25.16 -10.27 -5.36
N GLU A 476 24.80 -10.81 -4.20
CA GLU A 476 24.11 -12.10 -4.04
C GLU A 476 22.71 -12.14 -4.67
N ASP A 477 22.12 -10.99 -4.79
CA ASP A 477 20.77 -10.81 -5.36
C ASP A 477 20.85 -10.14 -6.73
N GLN A 478 21.51 -10.75 -7.71
CA GLN A 478 21.53 -10.18 -9.05
C GLN A 478 20.13 -10.06 -9.64
N PRO A 479 19.81 -8.97 -10.39
CA PRO A 479 18.51 -8.82 -11.04
C PRO A 479 18.27 -9.98 -12.02
N VAL A 480 17.01 -10.43 -12.13
CA VAL A 480 16.65 -11.45 -13.13
C VAL A 480 16.80 -10.84 -14.51
N VAL A 481 17.61 -11.46 -15.31
CA VAL A 481 17.70 -11.20 -16.72
C VAL A 481 16.52 -11.91 -17.39
N ILE A 482 15.50 -11.17 -17.80
CA ILE A 482 14.41 -11.70 -18.62
C ILE A 482 14.85 -11.56 -20.06
N ARG A 483 14.82 -12.67 -20.77
CA ARG A 483 15.20 -12.70 -22.18
C ARG A 483 14.08 -12.14 -23.04
N GLN A 484 14.47 -11.25 -23.93
CA GLN A 484 13.72 -10.63 -25.04
C GLN A 484 12.18 -10.61 -24.89
N LEU A 485 11.72 -9.45 -24.51
CA LEU A 485 10.40 -8.97 -24.91
C LEU A 485 10.43 -8.75 -26.44
N SER A 486 9.34 -9.07 -27.10
CA SER A 486 9.13 -8.70 -28.49
C SER A 486 9.36 -7.19 -28.65
N SER A 487 9.87 -6.75 -29.78
CA SER A 487 10.12 -5.33 -30.04
C SER A 487 8.88 -4.43 -29.97
N SER A 488 7.70 -5.01 -29.78
CA SER A 488 6.41 -4.35 -29.61
C SER A 488 5.99 -4.13 -28.15
N ASP A 489 6.68 -4.75 -27.17
CA ASP A 489 6.26 -4.69 -25.77
C ASP A 489 6.93 -3.51 -25.06
N ALA A 490 6.14 -2.65 -24.43
CA ALA A 490 6.65 -1.59 -23.58
C ALA A 490 7.39 -2.17 -22.37
N LEU A 491 8.56 -1.63 -22.07
CA LEU A 491 9.34 -2.03 -20.92
C LEU A 491 8.67 -1.53 -19.62
N PRO A 492 8.57 -2.37 -18.58
CA PRO A 492 8.14 -1.91 -17.27
C PRO A 492 9.02 -0.76 -16.74
N ASN A 493 8.45 0.17 -15.98
CA ASN A 493 9.18 1.33 -15.45
C ASN A 493 10.37 0.97 -14.55
N ASN A 494 10.41 -0.24 -13.99
CA ASN A 494 11.49 -0.78 -13.17
C ASN A 494 12.46 -1.66 -13.96
N ALA A 495 12.35 -1.68 -15.29
CA ALA A 495 13.20 -2.45 -16.17
C ALA A 495 14.08 -1.55 -17.04
N TYR A 496 15.27 -2.06 -17.38
CA TYR A 496 16.14 -1.43 -18.38
C TYR A 496 16.76 -2.49 -19.31
N VAL A 497 17.11 -2.08 -20.52
CA VAL A 497 17.79 -2.95 -21.47
C VAL A 497 19.28 -2.89 -21.23
N ASP A 498 19.92 -4.03 -20.97
CA ASP A 498 21.37 -4.17 -21.05
C ASP A 498 21.75 -4.40 -22.54
N ALA A 499 22.18 -3.32 -23.19
CA ALA A 499 22.57 -3.34 -24.59
C ALA A 499 23.75 -4.30 -24.89
N ARG A 500 24.60 -4.59 -23.89
CA ARG A 500 25.75 -5.49 -24.07
C ARG A 500 25.33 -6.96 -24.05
N ARG A 501 24.27 -7.30 -23.31
CA ARG A 501 23.79 -8.67 -23.11
C ARG A 501 22.50 -8.97 -23.87
N ARG A 502 21.91 -8.00 -24.56
CA ARG A 502 20.60 -8.11 -25.23
C ARG A 502 19.50 -8.67 -24.29
N SER A 503 19.49 -8.20 -23.05
CA SER A 503 18.64 -8.70 -22.00
C SER A 503 17.93 -7.56 -21.29
N VAL A 504 16.71 -7.80 -20.84
CA VAL A 504 15.94 -6.87 -20.00
C VAL A 504 16.18 -7.20 -18.55
N VAL A 505 16.62 -6.23 -17.79
CA VAL A 505 16.87 -6.34 -16.35
C VAL A 505 15.73 -5.69 -15.62
N VAL A 506 14.96 -6.46 -14.82
CA VAL A 506 13.86 -5.96 -14.00
C VAL A 506 14.31 -5.87 -12.55
N ASN A 507 14.21 -4.69 -11.95
CA ASN A 507 14.69 -4.41 -10.60
C ASN A 507 13.66 -4.72 -9.49
N ASN A 508 12.40 -5.01 -9.81
CA ASN A 508 11.40 -5.38 -8.82
C ASN A 508 11.54 -6.85 -8.40
N ARG A 509 12.21 -7.10 -7.31
CA ARG A 509 12.52 -8.45 -6.82
C ARG A 509 11.40 -9.12 -6.03
N PHE A 510 10.40 -8.37 -5.56
CA PHE A 510 9.22 -8.96 -4.91
C PHE A 510 8.34 -9.71 -5.88
N SER A 511 8.38 -9.34 -7.14
CA SER A 511 7.58 -9.96 -8.19
C SER A 511 8.15 -11.28 -8.74
N ARG A 512 9.23 -11.82 -8.17
CA ARG A 512 9.75 -13.12 -8.59
C ARG A 512 8.97 -14.26 -7.95
N ALA A 513 8.61 -15.25 -8.78
CA ALA A 513 8.31 -16.58 -8.27
C ALA A 513 9.48 -17.05 -7.39
N PRO A 514 9.21 -17.71 -6.23
CA PRO A 514 10.27 -18.25 -5.39
C PRO A 514 11.14 -19.17 -6.25
N ASP A 515 12.45 -19.07 -6.11
CA ASP A 515 13.38 -20.05 -6.67
C ASP A 515 12.93 -21.44 -6.25
N GLN A 516 12.23 -22.13 -7.13
CA GLN A 516 12.18 -23.57 -7.12
C GLN A 516 13.57 -24.01 -7.59
N GLY A 517 14.57 -24.03 -6.71
CA GLY A 517 15.86 -24.69 -6.92
C GLY A 517 16.39 -24.77 -8.37
N LEU A 518 16.07 -23.80 -9.20
CA LEU A 518 16.54 -23.71 -10.58
C LEU A 518 17.98 -23.20 -10.52
N ASP A 519 18.87 -24.17 -10.45
CA ASP A 519 20.28 -23.99 -10.67
C ASP A 519 20.45 -23.10 -11.92
N LEU A 520 21.02 -21.93 -11.75
CA LEU A 520 21.28 -20.97 -12.86
C LEU A 520 22.05 -21.66 -14.01
N GLU A 521 22.83 -22.70 -13.70
CA GLU A 521 23.51 -23.52 -14.69
C GLU A 521 22.56 -24.39 -15.51
N ILE A 522 21.49 -24.93 -14.87
CA ILE A 522 20.46 -25.71 -15.58
C ILE A 522 19.59 -24.79 -16.45
N LEU A 523 19.29 -23.59 -15.96
CA LEU A 523 18.57 -22.58 -16.71
C LEU A 523 19.40 -22.11 -17.91
N ASN A 524 20.66 -21.82 -17.72
CA ASN A 524 21.59 -21.46 -18.79
C ASN A 524 21.82 -22.59 -19.80
N ARG A 525 21.87 -23.85 -19.37
CA ARG A 525 21.92 -25.02 -20.28
C ARG A 525 20.63 -25.18 -21.09
N ARG A 526 19.46 -25.05 -20.47
CA ARG A 526 18.17 -25.11 -21.17
C ARG A 526 17.97 -23.93 -22.12
N LEU A 527 18.37 -22.73 -21.71
CA LEU A 527 18.33 -21.53 -22.56
C LEU A 527 19.29 -21.66 -23.75
N GLY A 528 20.50 -22.18 -23.55
CA GLY A 528 21.44 -22.44 -24.64
C GLY A 528 20.99 -23.55 -25.59
N GLN A 529 20.19 -24.52 -25.13
CA GLN A 529 19.55 -25.52 -26.01
C GLN A 529 18.38 -24.92 -26.80
N HIS A 530 17.60 -24.01 -26.18
CA HIS A 530 16.51 -23.32 -26.85
C HIS A 530 17.04 -22.33 -27.90
N GLU A 531 18.18 -21.70 -27.66
CA GLU A 531 18.85 -20.82 -28.67
C GLU A 531 19.28 -21.59 -29.92
N ARG A 532 19.83 -22.77 -29.75
CA ARG A 532 20.15 -23.64 -30.88
C ARG A 532 18.91 -24.10 -31.65
N TRP A 533 17.81 -24.36 -30.91
CA TRP A 533 16.56 -24.81 -31.52
C TRP A 533 15.84 -23.66 -32.25
N VAL A 534 15.80 -22.46 -31.66
CA VAL A 534 15.22 -21.25 -32.29
C VAL A 534 16.09 -20.76 -33.42
N GLY A 535 17.42 -20.85 -33.33
CA GLY A 535 18.33 -20.56 -34.43
C GLY A 535 18.11 -21.50 -35.62
N GLN A 536 17.93 -22.82 -35.35
CA GLN A 536 17.63 -23.78 -36.42
C GLN A 536 16.24 -23.57 -37.06
N GLN A 537 15.22 -23.20 -36.27
CA GLN A 537 13.92 -22.85 -36.84
C GLN A 537 13.92 -21.50 -37.57
N GLY A 538 14.70 -20.52 -37.12
CA GLY A 538 14.90 -19.26 -37.80
C GLY A 538 15.53 -19.46 -39.18
N ASP A 539 16.57 -20.29 -39.25
CA ASP A 539 17.24 -20.66 -40.50
C ASP A 539 16.34 -21.49 -41.46
N GLU A 540 15.47 -22.35 -40.90
CA GLU A 540 14.47 -23.08 -41.72
C GLU A 540 13.34 -22.17 -42.22
N VAL A 541 12.88 -21.22 -41.42
CA VAL A 541 11.86 -20.23 -41.81
C VAL A 541 12.46 -19.26 -42.86
N GLU A 542 13.69 -18.83 -42.70
CA GLU A 542 14.37 -17.96 -43.66
C GLU A 542 14.63 -18.69 -44.98
N LYS A 543 14.97 -19.99 -44.94
CA LYS A 543 15.05 -20.84 -46.13
C LYS A 543 13.70 -21.07 -46.82
N ARG A 544 12.61 -21.24 -46.06
CA ARG A 544 11.24 -21.35 -46.60
C ARG A 544 10.76 -20.03 -47.22
N ILE A 545 11.05 -18.88 -46.58
CA ILE A 545 10.69 -17.56 -47.11
C ILE A 545 11.50 -17.28 -48.40
N SER A 546 12.79 -17.62 -48.44
CA SER A 546 13.60 -17.46 -49.66
C SER A 546 13.19 -18.42 -50.79
N SER A 547 12.73 -19.65 -50.47
CA SER A 547 12.19 -20.56 -51.47
C SER A 547 10.81 -20.12 -52.00
N HIS A 548 9.93 -19.61 -51.13
CA HIS A 548 8.64 -19.05 -51.55
C HIS A 548 8.76 -17.74 -52.35
N SER A 549 9.77 -16.91 -52.06
CA SER A 549 10.02 -15.70 -52.85
C SER A 549 10.57 -16.02 -54.24
N LEU A 550 11.31 -17.11 -54.39
CA LEU A 550 11.76 -17.59 -55.71
C LEU A 550 10.61 -18.17 -56.52
N ASP A 551 9.70 -18.94 -55.89
CA ASP A 551 8.52 -19.51 -56.56
C ASP A 551 7.50 -18.41 -56.97
N SER A 552 7.35 -17.33 -56.17
CA SER A 552 6.46 -16.21 -56.51
C SER A 552 7.02 -15.34 -57.66
N VAL A 553 8.32 -15.17 -57.75
CA VAL A 553 8.96 -14.43 -58.86
C VAL A 553 8.89 -15.21 -60.19
N ASP A 554 8.92 -16.55 -60.16
CA ASP A 554 8.74 -17.38 -61.34
C ASP A 554 7.27 -17.47 -61.79
N LEU A 555 6.31 -17.43 -60.85
CA LEU A 555 4.88 -17.34 -61.14
C LEU A 555 4.49 -15.98 -61.74
N GLU A 556 5.06 -14.86 -61.23
CA GLU A 556 4.86 -13.53 -61.84
C GLU A 556 5.47 -13.44 -63.25
N LYS A 557 6.63 -14.04 -63.48
CA LYS A 557 7.23 -14.10 -64.80
C LYS A 557 6.45 -14.99 -65.81
N GLN A 558 5.80 -16.05 -65.36
CA GLN A 558 4.89 -16.86 -66.14
C GLN A 558 3.56 -16.17 -66.45
N ALA A 559 2.98 -15.44 -65.43
CA ALA A 559 1.79 -14.63 -65.66
C ALA A 559 2.02 -13.45 -66.61
N ALA A 560 3.18 -12.79 -66.53
CA ALA A 560 3.56 -11.72 -67.43
C ALA A 560 3.81 -12.22 -68.88
N LYS A 561 4.24 -13.47 -69.05
CA LYS A 561 4.36 -14.07 -70.38
C LYS A 561 3.05 -14.50 -71.05
N GLN A 562 2.00 -14.76 -70.24
CA GLN A 562 0.66 -15.07 -70.79
C GLN A 562 -0.19 -13.83 -71.10
N GLN A 563 0.15 -12.66 -70.54
CA GLN A 563 -0.60 -11.40 -70.77
C GLN A 563 -0.07 -10.55 -71.95
N PHE A 564 1.09 -10.88 -72.54
CA PHE A 564 1.69 -10.13 -73.69
C PHE A 564 1.78 -10.94 -74.95
N GLY A 565 0.72 -11.68 -75.27
CA GLY A 565 0.57 -12.36 -76.59
C GLY A 565 -0.74 -11.94 -77.27
N GLY A 566 -0.80 -10.75 -77.77
CA GLY A 566 -1.95 -10.30 -78.54
C GLY A 566 -1.96 -8.79 -78.74
N GLU A 567 -1.79 -8.45 -80.02
CA GLU A 567 -2.07 -7.16 -80.66
C GLU A 567 -0.93 -6.14 -80.80
N GLN A 568 -0.50 -6.11 -82.05
CA GLN A 568 0.23 -5.03 -82.75
C GLN A 568 -0.73 -3.83 -82.97
N GLU A 569 -0.20 -2.66 -82.95
CA GLU A 569 -0.20 -1.60 -83.94
C GLU A 569 -0.22 -0.17 -83.43
N GLN A 570 0.69 0.57 -83.99
CA GLN A 570 0.73 2.03 -84.25
C GLN A 570 1.26 3.01 -83.18
N ARG A 571 2.48 3.47 -83.51
CA ARG A 571 3.07 4.80 -83.17
C ARG A 571 2.39 5.90 -84.01
N PRO A 572 2.60 7.25 -83.83
CA PRO A 572 3.80 7.91 -83.28
C PRO A 572 3.53 9.22 -82.50
N GLY A 573 4.63 9.81 -81.97
CA GLY A 573 4.83 11.26 -81.92
C GLY A 573 5.22 11.83 -80.60
N GLU A 574 6.49 12.16 -80.39
CA GLU A 574 7.10 13.42 -79.91
C GLU A 574 6.38 14.16 -78.80
N ASP A 575 6.97 14.68 -77.73
CA ASP A 575 8.18 15.49 -77.52
C ASP A 575 8.48 15.72 -76.06
N GLU A 576 9.76 15.83 -75.77
CA GLU A 576 10.50 16.70 -74.82
C GLU A 576 9.90 17.37 -73.61
N ASN A 577 10.57 17.20 -72.47
CA ASN A 577 11.35 18.21 -71.73
C ASN A 577 10.93 18.61 -70.32
N HIS A 578 11.96 18.60 -69.50
CA HIS A 578 12.26 19.43 -68.35
C HIS A 578 11.44 19.30 -66.98
N GLY A 579 12.03 18.70 -66.01
CA GLY A 579 12.83 19.50 -64.99
C GLY A 579 12.10 19.94 -63.73
N ARG A 580 12.69 19.61 -62.62
CA ARG A 580 12.67 20.29 -61.29
C ARG A 580 11.73 19.82 -60.19
N GLN A 581 12.37 19.25 -59.17
CA GLN A 581 12.29 19.62 -57.75
C GLN A 581 10.98 20.21 -57.21
N GLY A 582 10.49 19.61 -56.11
CA GLY A 582 9.67 20.36 -55.18
C GLY A 582 8.86 19.50 -54.17
N SER A 583 9.38 19.38 -52.97
CA SER A 583 8.69 19.43 -51.65
C SER A 583 7.37 18.68 -51.44
N LEU A 584 7.42 17.83 -50.44
CA LEU A 584 6.30 17.23 -49.70
C LEU A 584 5.36 18.29 -49.11
N LYS A 585 4.08 18.18 -49.37
CA LYS A 585 3.00 18.79 -48.62
C LYS A 585 1.99 17.73 -48.18
N TRP A 586 1.65 17.77 -46.87
CA TRP A 586 0.62 16.98 -46.21
C TRP A 586 -0.76 17.26 -46.79
N GLY A 587 -1.53 16.22 -47.07
CA GLY A 587 -2.92 16.32 -47.53
C GLY A 587 -3.88 15.95 -46.40
N GLU A 588 -4.86 16.83 -46.23
CA GLU A 588 -6.00 16.75 -45.30
C GLU A 588 -6.90 15.53 -45.59
N VAL A 589 -7.33 14.87 -44.48
CA VAL A 589 -8.39 13.85 -44.50
C VAL A 589 -9.74 14.52 -44.27
N ARG A 590 -10.62 14.47 -45.22
CA ARG A 590 -12.04 14.91 -45.14
C ARG A 590 -12.85 13.93 -44.31
N ARG A 591 -13.66 14.46 -43.36
CA ARG A 591 -14.72 13.74 -42.63
C ARG A 591 -16.01 13.71 -43.49
N PRO A 592 -16.83 12.64 -43.42
CA PRO A 592 -18.18 12.67 -43.94
C PRO A 592 -19.14 13.25 -42.89
N GLY A 593 -20.02 14.16 -43.31
CA GLY A 593 -21.01 14.80 -42.48
C GLY A 593 -22.21 13.89 -42.23
N VAL A 594 -22.78 14.05 -41.03
CA VAL A 594 -24.09 13.50 -40.64
C VAL A 594 -25.05 14.68 -40.45
N GLY A 595 -26.13 14.63 -41.19
CA GLY A 595 -27.19 15.67 -41.21
C GLY A 595 -28.08 15.61 -39.99
N VAL A 596 -28.43 16.80 -39.52
CA VAL A 596 -29.38 17.06 -38.43
C VAL A 596 -30.77 17.17 -39.04
N GLY A 597 -31.72 16.34 -38.56
CA GLY A 597 -33.14 16.47 -38.79
C GLY A 597 -33.87 16.94 -37.53
N TYR A 598 -34.47 18.10 -37.59
CA TYR A 598 -35.40 18.62 -36.58
C TYR A 598 -36.83 18.12 -36.86
N GLY A 599 -37.53 17.74 -35.83
CA GLY A 599 -38.98 17.55 -35.85
C GLY A 599 -39.58 17.62 -34.43
N PRO A 600 -40.79 18.17 -34.25
CA PRO A 600 -41.20 18.84 -33.01
C PRO A 600 -41.96 17.95 -32.01
N GLY A 601 -42.05 18.44 -30.74
CA GLY A 601 -42.71 17.77 -29.63
C GLY A 601 -44.26 17.76 -29.68
N PRO A 602 -44.88 17.12 -28.71
CA PRO A 602 -45.89 17.81 -27.91
C PRO A 602 -45.89 17.54 -26.39
N ARG A 603 -46.21 18.58 -25.69
CA ARG A 603 -47.04 18.91 -24.51
C ARG A 603 -47.64 17.78 -23.64
N LYS A 604 -47.42 17.98 -22.33
CA LYS A 604 -48.34 17.90 -21.16
C LYS A 604 -49.24 16.65 -20.99
N VAL A 605 -49.09 15.95 -19.91
CA VAL A 605 -49.84 16.10 -18.63
C VAL A 605 -48.92 15.67 -17.48
#